data_b21d01627b9a27d6335862e81eb982cc
#
_entry.id   b21d01627b9a27d6335862e81eb982cc
#
_cell.length_a   1.000
_cell.length_b   1.000
_cell.length_c   1.000
_cell.angle_alpha   90.00
_cell.angle_beta   90.00
_cell.angle_gamma   90.00
#
_symmetry.space_group_name_H-M   'P 1'
#
loop_
_entity.id
_entity.type
_entity.pdbx_description
1 polymer ?
#
loop_
_entity_poly.entity_id
_entity_poly.type
_entity_poly.pdbx_seq_one_letter_code
_entity_poly.pdbx_strand_id
1 'polypeptide(L)' 'GSVTFSDINGEPLNARHPFARILHQSGFTPVPQGMRLY' A
#
# COMPACT_ATOMS: atom_id res chain seq x y z
N GLY A 1 16.34 3.27 1.87
CA GLY A 1 15.22 3.54 2.73
C GLY A 1 13.96 2.85 2.27
N SER A 2 12.88 3.07 2.99
CA SER A 2 11.59 2.48 2.66
C SER A 2 10.51 3.55 2.66
N VAL A 3 9.43 3.29 1.92
CA VAL A 3 8.29 4.19 1.83
C VAL A 3 7.04 3.40 2.17
N THR A 4 6.21 3.93 3.06
CA THR A 4 4.96 3.27 3.44
C THR A 4 3.81 4.24 3.24
N PHE A 5 2.78 3.77 2.54
CA PHE A 5 1.51 4.48 2.40
C PHE A 5 0.47 3.77 3.25
N SER A 6 -0.16 4.51 4.16
CA SER A 6 -1.18 3.94 5.05
C SER A 6 -2.60 4.23 4.58
N ASP A 7 -2.80 5.28 3.78
CA ASP A 7 -4.13 5.64 3.29
C ASP A 7 -4.03 6.39 1.97
N ILE A 8 -5.15 6.43 1.26
CA ILE A 8 -5.32 7.22 0.04
C ILE A 8 -6.66 7.93 0.13
N ASN A 9 -6.63 9.26 0.08
CA ASN A 9 -7.85 10.08 0.17
C ASN A 9 -8.69 9.75 1.38
N GLY A 10 -8.05 9.46 2.51
CA GLY A 10 -8.75 9.13 3.74
C GLY A 10 -9.23 7.68 3.83
N GLU A 11 -8.98 6.87 2.82
CA GLU A 11 -9.36 5.45 2.83
C GLU A 11 -8.15 4.59 3.21
N PRO A 12 -8.31 3.62 4.11
CA PRO A 12 -7.19 2.75 4.47
C PRO A 12 -6.66 2.00 3.25
N LEU A 13 -5.35 2.01 3.07
CA LEU A 13 -4.71 1.31 1.96
C LEU A 13 -4.37 -0.10 2.41
N ASN A 14 -5.37 -0.97 2.42
CA ASN A 14 -5.18 -2.38 2.78
C ASN A 14 -5.31 -3.25 1.53
N ALA A 15 -5.19 -4.57 1.70
CA ALA A 15 -5.20 -5.49 0.57
C ALA A 15 -6.50 -5.45 -0.25
N ARG A 16 -7.58 -4.89 0.32
CA ARG A 16 -8.87 -4.79 -0.36
C ARG A 16 -9.01 -3.50 -1.15
N HIS A 17 -8.13 -2.53 -0.93
CA HIS A 17 -8.22 -1.26 -1.65
C HIS A 17 -7.86 -1.50 -3.12
N PRO A 18 -8.60 -0.89 -4.06
CA PRO A 18 -8.31 -1.08 -5.49
C PRO A 18 -6.88 -0.71 -5.85
N PHE A 19 -6.32 0.32 -5.24
CA PHE A 19 -4.95 0.76 -5.55
C PHE A 19 -3.88 -0.15 -4.96
N ALA A 20 -4.22 -0.99 -3.98
CA ALA A 20 -3.24 -1.90 -3.41
C ALA A 20 -2.72 -2.89 -4.46
N ARG A 21 -3.58 -3.34 -5.37
CA ARG A 21 -3.17 -4.23 -6.45
C ARG A 21 -2.15 -3.54 -7.36
N ILE A 22 -2.43 -2.28 -7.70
CA ILE A 22 -1.53 -1.51 -8.57
C ILE A 22 -0.18 -1.31 -7.89
N LEU A 23 -0.20 -0.96 -6.61
CA LEU A 23 1.03 -0.78 -5.86
C LEU A 23 1.81 -2.08 -5.71
N HIS A 24 1.11 -3.18 -5.50
CA HIS A 24 1.76 -4.49 -5.40
C HIS A 24 2.47 -4.83 -6.71
N GLN A 25 1.84 -4.58 -7.84
CA GLN A 25 2.46 -4.81 -9.15
C GLN A 25 3.67 -3.91 -9.37
N SER A 26 3.71 -2.77 -8.70
CA SER A 26 4.85 -1.85 -8.78
C SER A 26 5.96 -2.18 -7.80
N GLY A 27 5.82 -3.24 -7.01
CA GLY A 27 6.85 -3.69 -6.08
C GLY A 27 6.55 -3.43 -4.62
N PHE A 28 5.39 -2.86 -4.30
CA PHE A 28 5.01 -2.64 -2.90
C PHE A 28 4.58 -3.95 -2.25
N THR A 29 4.83 -4.06 -0.95
CA THR A 29 4.50 -5.23 -0.16
C THR A 29 3.37 -4.87 0.83
N PRO A 30 2.33 -5.70 0.94
CA PRO A 30 1.31 -5.48 1.96
C PRO A 30 1.91 -5.62 3.36
N VAL A 31 1.64 -4.64 4.21
CA VAL A 31 2.07 -4.65 5.61
C VAL A 31 0.86 -4.27 6.46
N PRO A 32 0.89 -4.51 7.80
CA PRO A 32 -0.25 -4.17 8.64
C PRO A 32 -0.66 -2.71 8.55
N GLN A 33 0.28 -1.81 8.30
CA GLN A 33 -0.01 -0.38 8.19
C GLN A 33 -0.49 0.04 6.81
N GLY A 34 -0.35 -0.80 5.80
CA GLY A 34 -0.73 -0.43 4.43
C GLY A 34 0.15 -1.12 3.40
N MET A 35 0.74 -0.32 2.50
CA MET A 35 1.62 -0.84 1.45
C MET A 35 3.00 -0.21 1.59
N ARG A 36 4.04 -1.03 1.52
CA ARG A 36 5.40 -0.58 1.76
C ARG A 36 6.32 -0.94 0.61
N LEU A 37 7.13 0.02 0.21
CA LEU A 37 8.20 -0.18 -0.76
C LEU A 37 9.54 -0.18 -0.01
N TYR A 38 10.19 -1.31 -0.02
CA TYR A 38 11.51 -1.44 0.57
C TYR A 38 12.59 -1.03 -0.47
#